data_ebe9b3a49f00b4b63b8eda6d67508d1e
#
_entry.id   ebe9b3a49f00b4b63b8eda6d67508d1e
#
_cell.length_a   1.000
_cell.length_b   1.000
_cell.length_c   1.000
_cell.angle_alpha   90.00
_cell.angle_beta   90.00
_cell.angle_gamma   90.00
#
_symmetry.space_group_name_H-M   'P 1'
#
loop_
_entity.id
_entity.type
_entity.pdbx_description
1 polymer ?
#
loop_
_entity_poly.entity_id
_entity_poly.type
_entity_poly.pdbx_seq_one_letter_code
_entity_poly.pdbx_strand_id
1 'polypeptide(L)'
;MSRLAELHAKVDGFFTRVEARHDGDMQCATGCSDCCHVQLTITTVEAAAIRALVESWPPDRRATLAETGAHCAALDAHGRCKIYDARPIVCRSHGAPIRMRRESLPVIESCFRNFTQTEPDADCVLDQQTLSALTL
;
A
#
# COMPACT_ATOMS: atom_id res chain seq x y z
N MET A 1 -10.32 15.42 10.86
CA MET A 1 -9.59 14.44 10.04
C MET A 1 -9.90 14.67 8.57
N SER A 2 -8.92 14.66 7.71
CA SER A 2 -9.14 14.84 6.29
C SER A 2 -9.82 13.62 5.65
N ARG A 3 -10.43 13.83 4.50
CA ARG A 3 -11.05 12.74 3.74
C ARG A 3 -10.04 11.64 3.39
N LEU A 4 -8.83 12.02 3.03
CA LEU A 4 -7.75 11.06 2.75
C LEU A 4 -7.38 10.27 4.00
N ALA A 5 -7.25 10.92 5.15
CA ALA A 5 -6.93 10.25 6.41
C ALA A 5 -8.03 9.26 6.82
N GLU A 6 -9.30 9.61 6.59
CA GLU A 6 -10.42 8.70 6.84
C GLU A 6 -10.35 7.48 5.92
N LEU A 7 -10.02 7.67 4.65
CA LEU A 7 -9.85 6.57 3.71
C LEU A 7 -8.66 5.68 4.09
N HIS A 8 -7.54 6.27 4.50
CA HIS A 8 -6.40 5.52 5.01
C HIS A 8 -6.79 4.63 6.19
N ALA A 9 -7.53 5.17 7.14
CA ALA A 9 -7.99 4.41 8.31
C ALA A 9 -8.89 3.23 7.91
N LYS A 10 -9.76 3.42 6.93
CA LYS A 10 -10.64 2.34 6.43
C LYS A 10 -9.84 1.23 5.75
N VAL A 11 -8.86 1.58 4.94
CA VAL A 11 -8.00 0.61 4.27
C VAL A 11 -7.14 -0.14 5.28
N ASP A 12 -6.57 0.56 6.26
CA ASP A 12 -5.77 -0.07 7.31
C ASP A 12 -6.63 -1.03 8.16
N GLY A 13 -7.86 -0.64 8.48
CA GLY A 13 -8.81 -1.50 9.20
C GLY A 13 -9.18 -2.74 8.40
N PHE A 14 -9.37 -2.60 7.10
CA PHE A 14 -9.60 -3.73 6.20
C PHE A 14 -8.40 -4.69 6.21
N PHE A 15 -7.19 -4.15 6.07
CA PHE A 15 -5.97 -4.96 6.06
C PHE A 15 -5.83 -5.75 7.37
N THR A 16 -6.06 -5.09 8.51
CA THR A 16 -6.04 -5.72 9.82
C THR A 16 -7.05 -6.86 9.92
N ARG A 17 -8.26 -6.70 9.36
CA ARG A 17 -9.28 -7.75 9.33
C ARG A 17 -8.81 -8.95 8.49
N VAL A 18 -8.20 -8.70 7.35
CA VAL A 18 -7.67 -9.78 6.51
C VAL A 18 -6.60 -10.57 7.27
N GLU A 19 -5.69 -9.88 7.92
CA GLU A 19 -4.64 -10.52 8.71
C GLU A 19 -5.22 -11.36 9.85
N ALA A 20 -6.25 -10.86 10.53
CA ALA A 20 -6.87 -11.57 11.64
C ALA A 20 -7.61 -12.83 11.19
N ARG A 21 -8.28 -12.79 10.03
CA ARG A 21 -9.02 -13.92 9.51
C ARG A 21 -8.17 -14.93 8.75
N HIS A 22 -7.09 -14.48 8.15
CA HIS A 22 -6.21 -15.28 7.30
C HIS A 22 -4.77 -15.22 7.80
N ASP A 23 -4.57 -15.39 9.10
CA ASP A 23 -3.27 -15.24 9.76
C ASP A 23 -2.18 -16.10 9.09
N GLY A 24 -2.48 -17.35 8.78
CA GLY A 24 -1.52 -18.23 8.12
C GLY A 24 -1.33 -17.98 6.63
N ASP A 25 -2.23 -17.19 6.01
CA ASP A 25 -2.20 -16.93 4.56
C ASP A 25 -1.52 -15.61 4.21
N MET A 26 -1.40 -14.69 5.15
CA MET A 26 -0.77 -13.39 4.98
C MET A 26 0.66 -13.42 5.50
N GLN A 27 1.62 -13.10 4.64
CA GLN A 27 3.06 -13.13 4.96
C GLN A 27 3.68 -11.75 5.08
N CYS A 28 2.85 -10.69 5.03
CA CYS A 28 3.34 -9.33 5.15
C CYS A 28 3.83 -9.05 6.58
N ALA A 29 5.05 -8.53 6.70
CA ALA A 29 5.67 -8.24 7.99
C ALA A 29 6.63 -7.08 7.85
N THR A 30 7.04 -6.50 8.98
CA THR A 30 8.09 -5.47 9.03
C THR A 30 9.35 -6.00 8.36
N GLY A 31 9.92 -5.23 7.45
CA GLY A 31 11.09 -5.61 6.67
C GLY A 31 10.77 -6.28 5.34
N CYS A 32 9.52 -6.69 5.10
CA CYS A 32 9.09 -7.13 3.78
C CYS A 32 8.95 -5.90 2.88
N SER A 33 9.73 -5.84 1.80
CA SER A 33 9.81 -4.68 0.92
C SER A 33 9.60 -5.03 -0.54
N ASP A 34 9.04 -6.18 -0.85
CA ASP A 34 8.85 -6.61 -2.24
C ASP A 34 8.05 -5.59 -3.04
N CYS A 35 7.03 -4.96 -2.45
CA CYS A 35 6.23 -3.93 -3.10
C CYS A 35 7.01 -2.64 -3.38
N CYS A 36 8.12 -2.40 -2.69
CA CYS A 36 8.97 -1.22 -2.92
C CYS A 36 9.87 -1.35 -4.14
N HIS A 37 9.91 -2.52 -4.75
CA HIS A 37 10.68 -2.80 -5.96
C HIS A 37 9.82 -2.81 -7.23
N VAL A 38 8.54 -2.48 -7.10
CA VAL A 38 7.58 -2.39 -8.20
C VAL A 38 7.28 -0.92 -8.44
N GLN A 39 7.24 -0.51 -9.70
CA GLN A 39 6.88 0.86 -10.05
C GLN A 39 5.36 1.04 -9.91
N LEU A 40 4.97 1.98 -9.04
CA LEU A 40 3.58 2.27 -8.72
C LEU A 40 3.26 3.72 -9.02
N THR A 41 1.97 4.01 -9.24
CA THR A 41 1.48 5.37 -9.43
C THR A 41 0.57 5.76 -8.26
N ILE A 42 0.53 7.05 -7.96
CA ILE A 42 -0.28 7.60 -6.88
C ILE A 42 -1.09 8.80 -7.41
N THR A 43 -2.12 9.18 -6.67
CA THR A 43 -2.91 10.36 -7.02
C THR A 43 -2.21 11.64 -6.57
N THR A 44 -2.64 12.78 -7.13
CA THR A 44 -2.09 14.09 -6.76
C THR A 44 -2.42 14.44 -5.31
N VAL A 45 -3.57 14.01 -4.79
CA VAL A 45 -3.95 14.22 -3.38
C VAL A 45 -3.00 13.47 -2.46
N GLU A 46 -2.67 12.24 -2.80
CA GLU A 46 -1.72 11.43 -2.02
C GLU A 46 -0.30 12.01 -2.10
N ALA A 47 0.11 12.45 -3.28
CA ALA A 47 1.41 13.10 -3.46
C ALA A 47 1.54 14.37 -2.61
N ALA A 48 0.48 15.17 -2.51
CA ALA A 48 0.46 16.37 -1.68
C ALA A 48 0.63 16.03 -0.19
N ALA A 49 -0.01 14.98 0.30
CA ALA A 49 0.13 14.53 1.68
C ALA A 49 1.57 14.06 1.98
N ILE A 50 2.18 13.32 1.06
CA ILE A 50 3.57 12.88 1.20
C ILE A 50 4.52 14.08 1.20
N ARG A 51 4.29 15.03 0.30
CA ARG A 51 5.10 16.25 0.22
C ARG A 51 5.04 17.04 1.53
N ALA A 52 3.84 17.20 2.09
CA ALA A 52 3.67 17.92 3.37
C ALA A 52 4.45 17.24 4.50
N LEU A 53 4.44 15.92 4.56
CA LEU A 53 5.22 15.19 5.55
C LEU A 53 6.72 15.42 5.35
N VAL A 54 7.21 15.26 4.13
CA VAL A 54 8.66 15.40 3.82
C VAL A 54 9.14 16.82 4.07
N GLU A 55 8.33 17.83 3.76
CA GLU A 55 8.66 19.24 4.01
C GLU A 55 8.75 19.55 5.51
N SER A 56 8.10 18.77 6.37
CA SER A 56 8.21 18.92 7.82
C SER A 56 9.54 18.36 8.38
N TRP A 57 10.27 17.59 7.60
CA TRP A 57 11.53 17.00 8.04
C TRP A 57 12.68 17.98 8.00
N PRO A 58 13.71 17.80 8.86
CA PRO A 58 14.96 18.54 8.71
C PRO A 58 15.61 18.32 7.34
N PRO A 59 16.37 19.31 6.81
CA PRO A 59 16.99 19.19 5.47
C PRO A 59 17.87 17.96 5.28
N ASP A 60 18.61 17.56 6.29
CA ASP A 60 19.48 16.38 6.24
C ASP A 60 18.68 15.08 6.15
N ARG A 61 17.51 15.00 6.83
CA ARG A 61 16.63 13.86 6.70
C ARG A 61 15.98 13.81 5.31
N ARG A 62 15.55 14.96 4.78
CA ARG A 62 15.03 15.03 3.41
C ARG A 62 16.05 14.57 2.39
N ALA A 63 17.32 14.90 2.59
CA ALA A 63 18.39 14.50 1.69
C ALA A 63 18.62 12.97 1.68
N THR A 64 18.09 12.22 2.67
CA THR A 64 18.19 10.76 2.68
C THR A 64 17.20 10.08 1.72
N LEU A 65 16.25 10.82 1.15
CA LEU A 65 15.38 10.29 0.12
C LEU A 65 16.23 10.05 -1.12
N ALA A 66 16.42 8.78 -1.44
CA ALA A 66 17.26 8.40 -2.57
C ALA A 66 16.64 8.89 -3.87
N GLU A 67 17.48 9.23 -4.83
CA GLU A 67 17.02 9.40 -6.19
C GLU A 67 16.51 8.08 -6.74
N THR A 68 15.60 8.18 -7.71
CA THR A 68 14.94 7.03 -8.25
C THR A 68 15.92 6.04 -8.88
N GLY A 69 15.86 4.82 -8.43
CA GLY A 69 16.58 3.68 -8.98
C GLY A 69 15.61 2.54 -9.21
N ALA A 70 16.06 1.32 -8.95
CA ALA A 70 15.25 0.12 -9.13
C ALA A 70 14.22 -0.07 -8.00
N HIS A 71 14.24 0.74 -6.98
CA HIS A 71 13.33 0.64 -5.83
C HIS A 71 12.75 2.01 -5.46
N CYS A 72 11.74 2.00 -4.58
CA CYS A 72 11.11 3.22 -4.07
C CYS A 72 12.13 4.09 -3.32
N ALA A 73 12.11 5.40 -3.57
CA ALA A 73 12.98 6.36 -2.90
C ALA A 73 12.77 6.40 -1.37
N ALA A 74 11.60 6.01 -0.89
CA ALA A 74 11.29 5.98 0.55
C ALA A 74 11.75 4.70 1.26
N LEU A 75 12.29 3.72 0.54
CA LEU A 75 12.79 2.49 1.13
C LEU A 75 14.14 2.73 1.80
N ASP A 76 14.25 2.38 3.09
CA ASP A 76 15.51 2.48 3.81
C ASP A 76 16.37 1.21 3.67
N ALA A 77 17.58 1.23 4.26
CA ALA A 77 18.52 0.14 4.17
C ALA A 77 18.07 -1.14 4.92
N HIS A 78 17.03 -1.01 5.78
CA HIS A 78 16.50 -2.12 6.56
C HIS A 78 15.20 -2.68 5.98
N GLY A 79 14.81 -2.28 4.78
CA GLY A 79 13.58 -2.73 4.15
C GLY A 79 12.32 -2.07 4.70
N ARG A 80 12.45 -0.91 5.36
CA ARG A 80 11.33 -0.17 5.95
C ARG A 80 11.01 1.08 5.14
N CYS A 81 9.75 1.50 5.20
CA CYS A 81 9.29 2.70 4.52
C CYS A 81 9.52 3.95 5.39
N LYS A 82 10.27 4.92 4.88
CA LYS A 82 10.54 6.19 5.58
C LYS A 82 9.31 7.06 5.74
N ILE A 83 8.31 6.88 4.88
CA ILE A 83 7.05 7.63 4.88
C ILE A 83 5.87 6.75 5.30
N TYR A 84 6.10 5.77 6.16
CA TYR A 84 5.11 4.73 6.50
C TYR A 84 3.73 5.29 6.81
N ASP A 85 3.65 6.34 7.66
CA ASP A 85 2.37 6.92 8.07
C ASP A 85 1.66 7.68 6.95
N ALA A 86 2.36 8.10 5.91
CA ALA A 86 1.81 8.78 4.76
C ALA A 86 1.78 7.87 3.51
N ARG A 87 1.88 6.55 3.69
CA ARG A 87 1.83 5.63 2.56
C ARG A 87 0.56 5.84 1.74
N PRO A 88 0.66 5.90 0.41
CA PRO A 88 -0.54 5.97 -0.44
C PRO A 88 -1.35 4.68 -0.36
N ILE A 89 -2.58 4.74 -0.83
CA ILE A 89 -3.53 3.61 -0.78
C ILE A 89 -2.95 2.36 -1.44
N VAL A 90 -2.25 2.51 -2.57
CA VAL A 90 -1.65 1.38 -3.28
C VAL A 90 -0.65 0.64 -2.38
N CYS A 91 0.10 1.34 -1.56
CA CYS A 91 1.05 0.74 -0.62
C CYS A 91 0.35 0.14 0.61
N ARG A 92 -0.69 0.82 1.13
CA ARG A 92 -1.45 0.35 2.31
C ARG A 92 -2.25 -0.91 2.02
N SER A 93 -2.77 -1.04 0.81
CA SER A 93 -3.56 -2.21 0.39
C SER A 93 -2.73 -3.30 -0.25
N HIS A 94 -1.46 -3.03 -0.57
CA HIS A 94 -0.63 -3.96 -1.31
C HIS A 94 -0.42 -5.25 -0.52
N GLY A 95 -0.58 -6.36 -1.20
CA GLY A 95 -0.50 -7.69 -0.61
C GLY A 95 -1.85 -8.28 -0.21
N ALA A 96 -2.83 -7.44 0.13
CA ALA A 96 -4.19 -7.88 0.39
C ALA A 96 -4.89 -8.28 -0.91
N PRO A 97 -5.92 -9.14 -0.84
CA PRO A 97 -6.69 -9.52 -2.03
C PRO A 97 -7.43 -8.31 -2.61
N ILE A 98 -7.23 -8.06 -3.89
CA ILE A 98 -7.86 -6.95 -4.62
C ILE A 98 -8.52 -7.49 -5.87
N ARG A 99 -9.80 -7.14 -6.05
CA ARG A 99 -10.52 -7.42 -7.29
C ARG A 99 -10.20 -6.33 -8.31
N MET A 100 -9.76 -6.76 -9.46
CA MET A 100 -9.46 -5.86 -10.57
C MET A 100 -9.93 -6.48 -11.88
N ARG A 101 -9.84 -5.74 -12.98
CA ARG A 101 -10.18 -6.26 -14.29
C ARG A 101 -8.93 -6.44 -15.13
N ARG A 102 -8.81 -7.61 -15.76
CA ARG A 102 -7.82 -7.89 -16.77
C ARG A 102 -8.53 -8.37 -18.02
N GLU A 103 -8.32 -7.66 -19.13
CA GLU A 103 -9.00 -7.99 -20.40
C GLU A 103 -10.53 -8.05 -20.23
N SER A 104 -11.10 -7.12 -19.46
CA SER A 104 -12.53 -7.04 -19.14
C SER A 104 -13.07 -8.17 -18.24
N LEU A 105 -12.20 -9.06 -17.75
CA LEU A 105 -12.61 -10.13 -16.83
C LEU A 105 -12.22 -9.76 -15.39
N PRO A 106 -13.12 -10.01 -14.41
CA PRO A 106 -12.79 -9.79 -13.01
C PRO A 106 -11.79 -10.84 -12.53
N VAL A 107 -10.73 -10.39 -11.87
CA VAL A 107 -9.74 -11.26 -11.24
C VAL A 107 -9.45 -10.75 -9.84
N ILE A 108 -9.06 -11.66 -8.95
CA ILE A 108 -8.62 -11.33 -7.60
C ILE A 108 -7.14 -11.61 -7.51
N GLU A 109 -6.36 -10.59 -7.17
CA GLU A 109 -4.91 -10.73 -7.02
C GLU A 109 -4.46 -10.30 -5.63
N SER A 110 -3.40 -10.89 -5.14
CA SER A 110 -2.73 -10.53 -3.91
C SER A 110 -1.22 -10.65 -4.14
N CYS A 111 -0.40 -10.27 -3.13
CA CYS A 111 1.03 -10.52 -3.19
C CYS A 111 1.29 -12.03 -3.41
N PHE A 112 2.28 -12.37 -4.22
CA PHE A 112 2.59 -13.77 -4.55
C PHE A 112 2.93 -14.62 -3.31
N ARG A 113 3.27 -13.98 -2.19
CA ARG A 113 3.58 -14.66 -0.93
C ARG A 113 2.33 -14.99 -0.12
N ASN A 114 1.20 -14.35 -0.44
CA ASN A 114 -0.05 -14.46 0.32
C ASN A 114 -1.02 -15.40 -0.41
N PHE A 115 -1.86 -16.06 0.37
CA PHE A 115 -2.93 -16.94 -0.16
C PHE A 115 -2.42 -18.01 -1.13
N THR A 116 -1.29 -18.63 -0.79
CA THR A 116 -0.68 -19.67 -1.64
C THR A 116 -1.40 -21.00 -1.52
N GLN A 117 -2.21 -21.23 -0.49
CA GLN A 117 -2.88 -22.49 -0.22
C GLN A 117 -4.41 -22.38 -0.18
N THR A 118 -4.95 -21.21 0.11
CA THR A 118 -6.39 -20.98 0.27
C THR A 118 -6.82 -19.72 -0.48
N GLU A 119 -8.14 -19.59 -0.71
CA GLU A 119 -8.73 -18.39 -1.28
C GLU A 119 -9.20 -17.46 -0.17
N PRO A 120 -9.19 -16.13 -0.38
CA PRO A 120 -9.70 -15.19 0.63
C PRO A 120 -11.23 -15.25 0.72
N ASP A 121 -11.76 -14.97 1.92
CA ASP A 121 -13.19 -14.76 2.12
C ASP A 121 -13.66 -13.56 1.29
N ALA A 122 -14.92 -13.58 0.85
CA ALA A 122 -15.48 -12.56 -0.03
C ALA A 122 -15.40 -11.14 0.57
N ASP A 123 -15.56 -11.01 1.89
CA ASP A 123 -15.49 -9.72 2.58
C ASP A 123 -14.04 -9.32 2.94
N CYS A 124 -13.09 -10.11 2.54
CA CYS A 124 -11.65 -9.81 2.65
C CYS A 124 -11.02 -9.45 1.29
N VAL A 125 -11.81 -8.99 0.34
CA VAL A 125 -11.38 -8.57 -1.00
C VAL A 125 -11.76 -7.11 -1.21
N LEU A 126 -10.78 -6.27 -1.56
CA LEU A 126 -11.02 -4.87 -1.93
C LEU A 126 -11.34 -4.76 -3.41
N ASP A 127 -12.19 -3.80 -3.77
CA ASP A 127 -12.48 -3.50 -5.17
C ASP A 127 -11.64 -2.33 -5.64
N GLN A 128 -10.78 -2.55 -6.64
CA GLN A 128 -9.85 -1.53 -7.14
C GLN A 128 -10.58 -0.30 -7.71
N GLN A 129 -11.68 -0.51 -8.44
CA GLN A 129 -12.41 0.61 -9.02
C GLN A 129 -12.99 1.53 -7.95
N THR A 130 -13.52 0.95 -6.88
CA THR A 130 -14.04 1.73 -5.74
C THR A 130 -12.92 2.52 -5.06
N LEU A 131 -11.78 1.89 -4.81
CA LEU A 131 -10.63 2.58 -4.20
C LEU A 131 -10.15 3.74 -5.07
N SER A 132 -10.01 3.52 -6.36
CA SER A 132 -9.57 4.56 -7.29
C SER A 132 -10.52 5.73 -7.32
N ALA A 133 -11.82 5.47 -7.33
CA ALA A 133 -12.84 6.53 -7.31
C ALA A 133 -12.80 7.37 -6.03
N LEU A 134 -12.50 6.75 -4.89
CA LEU A 134 -12.46 7.42 -3.59
C LEU A 134 -11.21 8.29 -3.41
N THR A 135 -10.15 8.04 -4.17
CA THR A 135 -8.88 8.79 -4.07
C THR A 135 -8.76 9.95 -5.06
N LEU A 136 -9.71 10.10 -5.97
CA LEU A 136 -9.71 11.19 -6.95
C LEU A 136 -10.19 12.52 -6.38
#